data_a0937fd62a58258e8681e4a388bc78a4
#
_entry.id   a0937fd62a58258e8681e4a388bc78a4
#
_cell.length_a   1.000
_cell.length_b   1.000
_cell.length_c   1.000
_cell.angle_alpha   90.00
_cell.angle_beta   90.00
_cell.angle_gamma   90.00
#
_symmetry.space_group_name_H-M   'P 1'
#
loop_
_entity.id
_entity.type
_entity.pdbx_description
1 polymer ?
#
loop_
_entity_poly.entity_id
_entity_poly.type
_entity_poly.pdbx_seq_one_letter_code
_entity_poly.pdbx_strand_id
1 'polypeptide(L)'
;MTKSLLESAKQTTELLKTVEFLKEQKDNIVKVNNTIKQLKAVRELARNNEILFRTVRTDLRGILNSPYIRAGEVEQVTRSFEQIMDMAIDDLDFVNQVLSSDFFKMTDAERTAILMEKKVRSREMVAELEVKTRRYREIISFRRMQERINNREANY
;
A
#
# COMPACT_ATOMS: atom_id res chain seq x y z
N MET A 1 11.39 -8.81 5.22
CA MET A 1 10.01 -8.28 5.35
C MET A 1 9.90 -7.12 6.32
N THR A 2 10.38 -7.24 7.54
CA THR A 2 10.33 -6.16 8.54
C THR A 2 11.01 -4.88 8.07
N LYS A 3 12.14 -4.98 7.38
CA LYS A 3 12.87 -3.85 6.83
C LYS A 3 12.06 -3.11 5.76
N SER A 4 11.42 -3.83 4.81
CA SER A 4 10.57 -3.24 3.77
C SER A 4 9.36 -2.52 4.36
N LEU A 5 8.75 -3.07 5.42
CA LEU A 5 7.63 -2.46 6.11
C LEU A 5 8.03 -1.17 6.84
N LEU A 6 9.22 -1.15 7.47
CA LEU A 6 9.76 0.04 8.12
C LEU A 6 10.09 1.13 7.11
N GLU A 7 10.68 0.78 5.97
CA GLU A 7 10.96 1.70 4.88
C GLU A 7 9.66 2.30 4.32
N SER A 8 8.63 1.49 4.12
CA SER A 8 7.32 1.95 3.65
C SER A 8 6.68 2.93 4.64
N ALA A 9 6.73 2.64 5.95
CA ALA A 9 6.21 3.53 6.98
C ALA A 9 6.95 4.87 7.00
N LYS A 10 8.28 4.84 6.88
CA LYS A 10 9.12 6.03 6.83
C LYS A 10 8.80 6.88 5.60
N GLN A 11 8.68 6.27 4.43
CA GLN A 11 8.33 6.96 3.19
C GLN A 11 6.93 7.56 3.23
N THR A 12 5.96 6.87 3.81
CA THR A 12 4.61 7.38 4.01
C THR A 12 4.63 8.60 4.93
N THR A 13 5.42 8.58 6.00
CA THR A 13 5.59 9.72 6.91
C THR A 13 6.21 10.92 6.20
N GLU A 14 7.24 10.70 5.39
CA GLU A 14 7.88 11.74 4.58
C GLU A 14 6.91 12.35 3.57
N LEU A 15 6.09 11.52 2.94
CA LEU A 15 5.07 11.95 2.00
C LEU A 15 3.99 12.79 2.68
N LEU A 16 3.58 12.43 3.89
CA LEU A 16 2.63 13.22 4.69
C LEU A 16 3.20 14.60 5.04
N LYS A 17 4.48 14.69 5.37
CA LYS A 17 5.16 15.97 5.58
C LYS A 17 5.16 16.82 4.31
N THR A 18 5.37 16.21 3.15
CA THR A 18 5.28 16.88 1.85
C THR A 18 3.87 17.42 1.58
N VAL A 19 2.84 16.67 1.93
CA VAL A 19 1.44 17.13 1.85
C VAL A 19 1.20 18.36 2.71
N GLU A 20 1.69 18.36 3.94
CA GLU A 20 1.57 19.53 4.84
C GLU A 20 2.31 20.74 4.28
N PHE A 21 3.51 20.57 3.76
CA PHE A 21 4.27 21.62 3.09
C PHE A 21 3.51 22.21 1.89
N LEU A 22 2.96 21.38 1.02
CA LEU A 22 2.16 21.80 -0.13
C LEU A 22 0.91 22.57 0.31
N LYS A 23 0.29 22.13 1.41
CA LYS A 23 -0.88 22.78 1.99
C LYS A 23 -0.52 24.20 2.50
N GLU A 24 0.62 24.35 3.16
CA GLU A 24 1.12 25.67 3.61
C GLU A 24 1.44 26.57 2.41
N GLN A 25 2.09 26.01 1.39
CA GLN A 25 2.40 26.76 0.16
C GLN A 25 1.14 27.23 -0.57
N LYS A 26 0.06 26.44 -0.51
CA LYS A 26 -1.23 26.79 -1.10
C LYS A 26 -1.79 28.09 -0.55
N ASP A 27 -1.61 28.35 0.75
CA ASP A 27 -2.14 29.56 1.40
C ASP A 27 -1.39 30.82 0.92
N ASN A 28 -0.18 30.66 0.42
CA ASN A 28 0.69 31.74 -0.06
C ASN A 28 0.63 31.95 -1.58
N ILE A 29 0.14 30.97 -2.32
CA ILE A 29 0.06 31.04 -3.77
C ILE A 29 -1.39 31.18 -4.21
N VAL A 30 -1.73 32.37 -4.71
CA VAL A 30 -3.04 32.59 -5.32
C VAL A 30 -3.15 31.76 -6.59
N LYS A 31 -3.62 30.51 -6.44
CA LYS A 31 -4.20 29.61 -7.43
C LYS A 31 -3.39 29.13 -8.61
N VAL A 32 -3.09 27.88 -8.57
CA VAL A 32 -3.06 27.10 -9.79
C VAL A 32 -3.97 25.88 -9.58
N ASN A 33 -4.94 25.65 -10.47
CA ASN A 33 -5.80 24.46 -10.47
C ASN A 33 -4.98 23.17 -10.39
N ASN A 34 -3.81 23.15 -11.03
CA ASN A 34 -2.85 22.06 -10.99
C ASN A 34 -2.30 21.81 -9.60
N THR A 35 -2.01 22.86 -8.83
CA THR A 35 -1.52 22.73 -7.44
C THR A 35 -2.57 22.05 -6.57
N ILE A 36 -3.85 22.40 -6.73
CA ILE A 36 -4.94 21.77 -5.99
C ILE A 36 -5.07 20.30 -6.36
N LYS A 37 -5.01 19.96 -7.66
CA LYS A 37 -5.05 18.58 -8.14
C LYS A 37 -3.86 17.78 -7.63
N GLN A 38 -2.66 18.35 -7.66
CA GLN A 38 -1.44 17.74 -7.14
C GLN A 38 -1.57 17.46 -5.64
N LEU A 39 -2.03 18.45 -4.88
CA LEU A 39 -2.22 18.31 -3.44
C LEU A 39 -3.21 17.20 -3.08
N LYS A 40 -4.34 17.14 -3.80
CA LYS A 40 -5.33 16.07 -3.61
C LYS A 40 -4.76 14.70 -3.97
N ALA A 41 -4.02 14.61 -5.09
CA ALA A 41 -3.40 13.36 -5.53
C ALA A 41 -2.38 12.85 -4.52
N VAL A 42 -1.50 13.72 -4.03
CA VAL A 42 -0.49 13.36 -3.02
C VAL A 42 -1.14 12.93 -1.71
N ARG A 43 -2.19 13.61 -1.30
CA ARG A 43 -2.94 13.24 -0.09
C ARG A 43 -3.57 11.87 -0.21
N GLU A 44 -4.19 11.55 -1.34
CA GLU A 44 -4.79 10.23 -1.59
C GLU A 44 -3.71 9.15 -1.68
N LEU A 45 -2.59 9.42 -2.38
CA LEU A 45 -1.43 8.53 -2.42
C LEU A 45 -0.93 8.20 -1.01
N ALA A 46 -0.73 9.21 -0.17
CA ALA A 46 -0.29 9.03 1.21
C ALA A 46 -1.26 8.15 1.99
N ARG A 47 -2.56 8.42 1.86
CA ARG A 47 -3.61 7.63 2.51
C ARG A 47 -3.60 6.17 2.05
N ASN A 48 -3.52 5.93 0.74
CA ASN A 48 -3.50 4.59 0.17
C ASN A 48 -2.28 3.81 0.62
N ASN A 49 -1.11 4.44 0.67
CA ASN A 49 0.11 3.81 1.16
C ASN A 49 0.06 3.49 2.66
N GLU A 50 -0.57 4.35 3.44
CA GLU A 50 -0.83 4.08 4.86
C GLU A 50 -1.74 2.87 5.04
N ILE A 51 -2.78 2.75 4.22
CA ILE A 51 -3.67 1.57 4.20
C ILE A 51 -2.89 0.32 3.82
N LEU A 52 -2.07 0.37 2.76
CA LEU A 52 -1.23 -0.75 2.33
C LEU A 52 -0.32 -1.23 3.46
N PHE A 53 0.40 -0.30 4.08
CA PHE A 53 1.32 -0.60 5.18
C PHE A 53 0.59 -1.26 6.36
N ARG A 54 -0.54 -0.69 6.77
CA ARG A 54 -1.34 -1.20 7.89
C ARG A 54 -1.88 -2.60 7.60
N THR A 55 -2.44 -2.79 6.41
CA THR A 55 -3.01 -4.06 5.98
C THR A 55 -1.95 -5.15 5.93
N VAL A 56 -0.79 -4.87 5.33
CA VAL A 56 0.32 -5.84 5.29
C VAL A 56 0.79 -6.17 6.71
N ARG A 57 1.00 -5.17 7.54
CA ARG A 57 1.47 -5.39 8.92
C ARG A 57 0.50 -6.22 9.75
N THR A 58 -0.80 -5.98 9.62
CA THR A 58 -1.83 -6.66 10.42
C THR A 58 -2.28 -7.97 9.79
N ASP A 59 -2.67 -7.93 8.52
CA ASP A 59 -3.31 -9.06 7.84
C ASP A 59 -2.30 -10.15 7.46
N LEU A 60 -1.13 -9.77 6.96
CA LEU A 60 -0.08 -10.74 6.65
C LEU A 60 0.38 -11.46 7.91
N ARG A 61 0.58 -10.72 9.01
CA ARG A 61 0.95 -11.33 10.30
C ARG A 61 -0.11 -12.32 10.77
N GLY A 62 -1.40 -11.95 10.68
CA GLY A 62 -2.51 -12.83 11.04
C GLY A 62 -2.56 -14.09 10.18
N ILE A 63 -2.33 -13.96 8.87
CA ILE A 63 -2.29 -15.09 7.95
C ILE A 63 -1.10 -16.00 8.28
N LEU A 64 0.10 -15.46 8.43
CA LEU A 64 1.32 -16.24 8.72
C LEU A 64 1.31 -16.92 10.08
N ASN A 65 0.57 -16.37 11.05
CA ASN A 65 0.43 -16.96 12.38
C ASN A 65 -0.69 -18.02 12.43
N SER A 66 -1.43 -18.22 11.38
CA SER A 66 -2.49 -19.22 11.32
C SER A 66 -1.90 -20.64 11.29
N PRO A 67 -2.40 -21.58 12.14
CA PRO A 67 -1.98 -22.97 12.09
C PRO A 67 -2.40 -23.67 10.80
N TYR A 68 -3.30 -23.07 10.01
CA TYR A 68 -3.78 -23.64 8.74
C TYR A 68 -2.92 -23.23 7.54
N ILE A 69 -1.95 -22.36 7.71
CA ILE A 69 -0.94 -22.05 6.70
C ILE A 69 0.22 -23.04 6.85
N ARG A 70 0.53 -23.76 5.78
CA ARG A 70 1.57 -24.77 5.76
C ARG A 70 2.94 -24.12 5.68
N ALA A 71 3.95 -24.76 6.25
CA ALA A 71 5.34 -24.27 6.24
C ALA A 71 5.86 -23.96 4.83
N GLY A 72 5.52 -24.82 3.84
CA GLY A 72 5.91 -24.59 2.44
C GLY A 72 5.19 -23.44 1.74
N GLU A 73 4.12 -22.92 2.34
CA GLU A 73 3.34 -21.81 1.79
C GLU A 73 3.81 -20.45 2.29
N VAL A 74 4.53 -20.40 3.42
CA VAL A 74 4.94 -19.14 4.09
C VAL A 74 5.72 -18.24 3.13
N GLU A 75 6.68 -18.80 2.41
CA GLU A 75 7.49 -18.01 1.47
C GLU A 75 6.65 -17.43 0.33
N GLN A 76 5.76 -18.22 -0.25
CA GLN A 76 4.90 -17.78 -1.34
C GLN A 76 3.94 -16.68 -0.87
N VAL A 77 3.32 -16.86 0.29
CA VAL A 77 2.44 -15.85 0.89
C VAL A 77 3.20 -14.55 1.13
N THR A 78 4.34 -14.64 1.79
CA THR A 78 5.19 -13.47 2.09
C THR A 78 5.60 -12.73 0.83
N ARG A 79 6.12 -13.46 -0.16
CA ARG A 79 6.54 -12.88 -1.44
C ARG A 79 5.42 -12.16 -2.17
N SER A 80 4.22 -12.73 -2.13
CA SER A 80 3.04 -12.17 -2.77
C SER A 80 2.69 -10.78 -2.22
N PHE A 81 2.82 -10.57 -0.90
CA PHE A 81 2.58 -9.28 -0.26
C PHE A 81 3.77 -8.32 -0.44
N GLU A 82 4.99 -8.83 -0.37
CA GLU A 82 6.20 -8.03 -0.57
C GLU A 82 6.27 -7.40 -1.95
N GLN A 83 5.84 -8.09 -3.00
CA GLN A 83 5.81 -7.55 -4.36
C GLN A 83 4.97 -6.28 -4.45
N ILE A 84 3.80 -6.27 -3.81
CA ILE A 84 2.95 -5.07 -3.79
C ILE A 84 3.63 -3.95 -3.00
N MET A 85 4.25 -4.27 -1.87
CA MET A 85 4.94 -3.28 -1.04
C MET A 85 6.14 -2.68 -1.75
N ASP A 86 6.92 -3.50 -2.45
CA ASP A 86 8.08 -3.02 -3.22
C ASP A 86 7.64 -2.06 -4.34
N MET A 87 6.57 -2.39 -5.05
CA MET A 87 5.99 -1.50 -6.06
C MET A 87 5.49 -0.19 -5.45
N ALA A 88 4.88 -0.25 -4.26
CA ALA A 88 4.40 0.94 -3.55
C ALA A 88 5.57 1.82 -3.10
N ILE A 89 6.64 1.24 -2.61
CA ILE A 89 7.86 1.94 -2.21
C ILE A 89 8.50 2.64 -3.42
N ASP A 90 8.63 1.94 -4.54
CA ASP A 90 9.18 2.50 -5.77
C ASP A 90 8.35 3.69 -6.27
N ASP A 91 7.03 3.56 -6.24
CA ASP A 91 6.13 4.64 -6.62
C ASP A 91 6.22 5.84 -5.68
N LEU A 92 6.37 5.60 -4.36
CA LEU A 92 6.57 6.69 -3.39
C LEU A 92 7.89 7.43 -3.63
N ASP A 93 8.96 6.70 -3.88
CA ASP A 93 10.26 7.29 -4.20
C ASP A 93 10.17 8.16 -5.45
N PHE A 94 9.50 7.66 -6.47
CA PHE A 94 9.28 8.41 -7.72
C PHE A 94 8.43 9.66 -7.48
N VAL A 95 7.36 9.57 -6.71
CA VAL A 95 6.51 10.72 -6.35
C VAL A 95 7.33 11.77 -5.59
N ASN A 96 8.17 11.36 -4.65
CA ASN A 96 9.05 12.28 -3.93
C ASN A 96 10.01 13.01 -4.86
N GLN A 97 10.53 12.32 -5.86
CA GLN A 97 11.38 12.93 -6.88
C GLN A 97 10.60 13.93 -7.75
N VAL A 98 9.39 13.58 -8.18
CA VAL A 98 8.51 14.45 -8.98
C VAL A 98 8.15 15.72 -8.21
N LEU A 99 7.96 15.62 -6.89
CA LEU A 99 7.62 16.76 -6.03
C LEU A 99 8.82 17.66 -5.74
N SER A 100 10.05 17.19 -5.91
CA SER A 100 11.21 18.06 -5.78
C SER A 100 11.29 19.01 -6.96
N SER A 101 11.55 20.29 -6.67
CA SER A 101 11.30 21.40 -7.61
C SER A 101 12.12 21.37 -8.90
N ASP A 102 13.24 20.64 -8.94
CA ASP A 102 14.18 20.71 -10.07
C ASP A 102 14.49 19.37 -10.74
N PHE A 103 13.88 18.29 -10.28
CA PHE A 103 14.33 16.95 -10.65
C PHE A 103 14.20 16.64 -12.14
N PHE A 104 13.08 16.99 -12.78
CA PHE A 104 12.83 16.64 -14.18
C PHE A 104 12.56 17.83 -15.09
N LYS A 105 12.72 19.04 -14.66
CA LYS A 105 12.31 20.24 -15.42
C LYS A 105 10.90 20.10 -16.00
N MET A 106 10.00 19.53 -15.22
CA MET A 106 8.63 19.28 -15.63
C MET A 106 7.78 20.53 -15.61
N THR A 107 6.81 20.59 -16.52
CA THR A 107 5.72 21.54 -16.42
C THR A 107 4.76 21.10 -15.30
N ASP A 108 3.96 22.02 -14.77
CA ASP A 108 2.93 21.70 -13.78
C ASP A 108 1.89 20.71 -14.33
N ALA A 109 1.56 20.80 -15.62
CA ALA A 109 0.65 19.87 -16.27
C ALA A 109 1.20 18.44 -16.31
N GLU A 110 2.49 18.29 -16.65
CA GLU A 110 3.18 17.00 -16.67
C GLU A 110 3.24 16.40 -15.26
N ARG A 111 3.59 17.21 -14.28
CA ARG A 111 3.64 16.79 -12.87
C ARG A 111 2.28 16.34 -12.39
N THR A 112 1.23 17.09 -12.68
CA THR A 112 -0.14 16.75 -12.32
C THR A 112 -0.55 15.42 -12.94
N ALA A 113 -0.26 15.19 -14.22
CA ALA A 113 -0.59 13.95 -14.91
C ALA A 113 0.09 12.74 -14.25
N ILE A 114 1.35 12.84 -13.90
CA ILE A 114 2.11 11.78 -13.21
C ILE A 114 1.51 11.49 -11.84
N LEU A 115 1.22 12.51 -11.05
CA LEU A 115 0.65 12.34 -9.71
C LEU A 115 -0.74 11.71 -9.77
N MET A 116 -1.55 12.08 -10.76
CA MET A 116 -2.86 11.47 -10.97
C MET A 116 -2.75 10.00 -11.36
N GLU A 117 -1.80 9.64 -12.22
CA GLU A 117 -1.52 8.26 -12.59
C GLU A 117 -1.11 7.43 -11.37
N LYS A 118 -0.18 7.93 -10.57
CA LYS A 118 0.29 7.24 -9.35
C LYS A 118 -0.81 7.12 -8.30
N LYS A 119 -1.69 8.09 -8.21
CA LYS A 119 -2.88 8.02 -7.35
C LYS A 119 -3.78 6.84 -7.73
N VAL A 120 -4.10 6.71 -9.01
CA VAL A 120 -4.93 5.60 -9.52
C VAL A 120 -4.23 4.26 -9.27
N ARG A 121 -2.94 4.18 -9.54
CA ARG A 121 -2.15 2.98 -9.31
C ARG A 121 -2.11 2.56 -7.83
N SER A 122 -1.98 3.51 -6.92
CA SER A 122 -2.02 3.22 -5.48
C SER A 122 -3.37 2.66 -5.04
N ARG A 123 -4.46 3.15 -5.62
CA ARG A 123 -5.80 2.63 -5.39
C ARG A 123 -5.94 1.19 -5.86
N GLU A 124 -5.39 0.89 -7.03
CA GLU A 124 -5.38 -0.47 -7.59
C GLU A 124 -4.57 -1.43 -6.71
N MET A 125 -3.45 -0.98 -6.16
CA MET A 125 -2.65 -1.77 -5.22
C MET A 125 -3.42 -2.11 -3.95
N VAL A 126 -4.18 -1.17 -3.40
CA VAL A 126 -5.06 -1.42 -2.23
C VAL A 126 -6.08 -2.49 -2.56
N ALA A 127 -6.74 -2.38 -3.71
CA ALA A 127 -7.74 -3.35 -4.15
C ALA A 127 -7.14 -4.75 -4.36
N GLU A 128 -5.96 -4.83 -4.97
CA GLU A 128 -5.24 -6.09 -5.17
C GLU A 128 -4.88 -6.74 -3.83
N LEU A 129 -4.40 -5.95 -2.88
CA LEU A 129 -4.05 -6.42 -1.55
C LEU A 129 -5.27 -6.98 -0.81
N GLU A 130 -6.41 -6.30 -0.90
CA GLU A 130 -7.67 -6.75 -0.31
C GLU A 130 -8.13 -8.09 -0.89
N VAL A 131 -8.01 -8.28 -2.21
CA VAL A 131 -8.33 -9.54 -2.88
C VAL A 131 -7.42 -10.67 -2.39
N LYS A 132 -6.11 -10.43 -2.28
CA LYS A 132 -5.15 -11.42 -1.78
C LYS A 132 -5.42 -11.80 -0.32
N THR A 133 -5.68 -10.82 0.53
CA THR A 133 -6.00 -11.04 1.94
C THR A 133 -7.25 -11.91 2.08
N ARG A 134 -8.29 -11.59 1.32
CA ARG A 134 -9.54 -12.37 1.31
C ARG A 134 -9.31 -13.80 0.88
N ARG A 135 -8.52 -14.01 -0.17
CA ARG A 135 -8.22 -15.36 -0.69
C ARG A 135 -7.54 -16.23 0.36
N TYR A 136 -6.52 -15.71 1.05
CA TYR A 136 -5.83 -16.47 2.09
C TYR A 136 -6.74 -16.73 3.30
N ARG A 137 -7.57 -15.79 3.69
CA ARG A 137 -8.55 -15.99 4.76
C ARG A 137 -9.59 -17.05 4.40
N GLU A 138 -10.03 -17.10 3.15
CA GLU A 138 -10.94 -18.15 2.68
C GLU A 138 -10.29 -19.53 2.73
N ILE A 139 -9.02 -19.66 2.34
CA ILE A 139 -8.26 -20.89 2.46
C ILE A 139 -8.17 -21.35 3.91
N ILE A 140 -7.85 -20.43 4.81
CA ILE A 140 -7.78 -20.71 6.26
C ILE A 140 -9.13 -21.18 6.79
N SER A 141 -10.20 -20.49 6.44
CA SER A 141 -11.57 -20.84 6.85
C SER A 141 -12.00 -22.21 6.34
N PHE A 142 -11.67 -22.53 5.10
CA PHE A 142 -11.96 -23.83 4.50
C PHE A 142 -11.22 -24.97 5.22
N ARG A 143 -9.94 -24.80 5.47
CA ARG A 143 -9.12 -25.79 6.17
C ARG A 143 -9.58 -26.01 7.61
N ARG A 144 -10.00 -24.93 8.29
CA ARG A 144 -10.58 -25.00 9.64
C ARG A 144 -11.87 -25.81 9.63
N MET A 145 -12.72 -25.61 8.65
CA MET A 145 -13.96 -26.36 8.50
C MET A 145 -13.70 -27.84 8.24
N GLN A 146 -12.73 -28.17 7.37
CA GLN A 146 -12.33 -29.56 7.11
C GLN A 146 -11.86 -30.26 8.39
N GLU A 147 -11.03 -29.58 9.19
CA GLU A 147 -10.56 -30.14 10.46
C GLU A 147 -11.72 -30.43 11.42
N ARG A 148 -12.69 -29.54 11.52
CA ARG A 148 -13.89 -29.77 12.35
C ARG A 148 -14.70 -30.97 11.90
N ILE A 149 -14.88 -31.15 10.60
CA ILE A 149 -15.60 -32.28 10.02
C ILE A 149 -14.84 -33.58 10.32
N ASN A 150 -13.54 -33.62 10.05
CA ASN A 150 -12.71 -34.79 10.29
C ASN A 150 -12.70 -35.17 11.77
N ASN A 151 -12.64 -34.22 12.68
CA ASN A 151 -12.66 -34.47 14.13
C ASN A 151 -14.03 -35.00 14.60
N ARG A 152 -15.14 -34.58 13.98
CA ARG A 152 -16.45 -35.14 14.27
C ARG A 152 -16.56 -36.59 13.82
N GLU A 153 -16.09 -36.90 12.63
CA GLU A 153 -16.08 -38.26 12.10
C GLU A 153 -15.21 -39.19 12.96
N ALA A 154 -14.09 -38.71 13.45
CA ALA A 154 -13.19 -39.48 14.32
C ALA A 154 -13.79 -39.81 15.69
N ASN A 155 -14.81 -39.05 16.14
CA ASN A 155 -15.47 -39.26 17.43
C ASN A 155 -16.72 -40.15 17.34
N TYR A 156 -17.06 -40.67 16.18
CA TYR A 156 -18.11 -41.64 15.95
C TYR A 156 -17.51 -43.03 15.68
#